data_2e2c51b828ca0b9aeedf2829e61b4493
#
_entry.id   2e2c51b828ca0b9aeedf2829e61b4493
#
_cell.length_a   1.000
_cell.length_b   1.000
_cell.length_c   1.000
_cell.angle_alpha   90.00
_cell.angle_beta   90.00
_cell.angle_gamma   90.00
#
_symmetry.space_group_name_H-M   'P 1'
#
loop_
_entity.id
_entity.type
_entity.pdbx_description
1 polymer ?
#
loop_
_entity_poly.entity_id
_entity_poly.type
_entity_poly.pdbx_seq_one_letter_code
_entity_poly.pdbx_strand_id
1 'polypeptide(L)'
;MIHRGLLALALLSFFIPSSLRACTCSKEPPGKCPGLQSDDVVFLGTVTDIAAVAPDATPNPPAAPDANGGTTATDPNAPAAATQDAATQGNTAITRYHFHIDERFAGPDSPDIDVFSGGDDGDCGYNFKKGDQYIVYTQQETEGRLFATICNGTRHAADGRALLPQLRAMRNHDRVASVFGLLHRADPPLLAPTDDPDDPLPKIKLKLRSKDDRFATSTGPDGVYSFYDVHAGEYQYTADLPARFEFTQKTLKGGLPPFRIPSGACYEYNVSALPTGKIRGGVLGPNGKPLQLASVELYRADRYDNSKPGLWAFQGDNGKFEFDHIGQGEYILVFNRMNRQDPNSPFPRSFYPGVTDQSETKIIRMKDGEQLLNANIKLQDGFPTRKLKVQLKWQDGRPLGEVTVKAEAQEGGNPAARKLADGAYEFTLLESAHYTFSAWEDLDPQHATQRHGNTTCTIPARIDSDTVTVDGADQDAKSITLTFVTPPCDPNQ
;
A
#
# COMPACT_ATOMS: atom_id res chain seq x y z
N MET A 1 12.81 -14.18 -53.23
CA MET A 1 11.45 -14.70 -53.48
C MET A 1 10.82 -14.86 -52.12
N ILE A 2 10.23 -13.81 -51.54
CA ILE A 2 8.86 -13.30 -51.81
C ILE A 2 7.77 -14.28 -51.27
N HIS A 3 7.07 -13.76 -50.23
CA HIS A 3 5.68 -13.99 -49.80
C HIS A 3 5.37 -15.20 -48.94
N ARG A 4 5.00 -14.89 -47.71
CA ARG A 4 3.66 -14.87 -47.01
C ARG A 4 3.95 -14.82 -45.53
N GLY A 5 3.79 -13.82 -44.76
CA GLY A 5 3.00 -12.56 -44.86
C GLY A 5 1.60 -12.71 -44.28
N LEU A 6 1.32 -12.06 -43.18
CA LEU A 6 0.02 -11.62 -42.73
C LEU A 6 -1.02 -12.72 -42.43
N LEU A 7 -1.26 -12.97 -41.14
CA LEU A 7 -2.57 -12.97 -40.47
C LEU A 7 -2.44 -13.42 -39.03
N ALA A 8 -2.14 -12.49 -38.15
CA ALA A 8 -2.42 -12.62 -36.71
C ALA A 8 -2.44 -11.24 -36.07
N LEU A 9 -3.30 -10.38 -36.60
CA LEU A 9 -3.59 -9.06 -36.02
C LEU A 9 -5.08 -8.90 -36.07
N ALA A 10 -5.78 -9.30 -34.99
CA ALA A 10 -7.11 -8.83 -34.63
C ALA A 10 -7.66 -9.64 -33.46
N LEU A 11 -7.32 -9.28 -32.24
CA LEU A 11 -8.14 -9.49 -31.04
C LEU A 11 -7.46 -8.77 -29.81
N LEU A 12 -7.08 -7.52 -30.04
CA LEU A 12 -6.90 -6.58 -28.91
C LEU A 12 -8.16 -5.73 -28.83
N SER A 13 -9.23 -6.33 -28.36
CA SER A 13 -10.50 -5.67 -28.08
C SER A 13 -10.36 -4.89 -26.78
N PHE A 14 -10.36 -3.56 -26.88
CA PHE A 14 -11.02 -2.58 -26.04
C PHE A 14 -11.17 -2.94 -24.54
N PHE A 15 -10.09 -2.92 -23.80
CA PHE A 15 -10.14 -2.36 -22.46
C PHE A 15 -9.94 -0.85 -22.61
N ILE A 16 -11.05 -0.11 -22.74
CA ILE A 16 -11.04 1.32 -22.46
C ILE A 16 -10.83 1.41 -20.96
N PRO A 17 -9.66 1.88 -20.46
CA PRO A 17 -9.58 2.23 -19.06
C PRO A 17 -10.57 3.37 -18.87
N SER A 18 -11.60 3.17 -18.05
CA SER A 18 -12.32 4.27 -17.44
C SER A 18 -11.26 5.20 -16.89
N SER A 19 -11.12 6.37 -17.51
CA SER A 19 -10.20 7.41 -17.08
C SER A 19 -10.58 7.78 -15.65
N LEU A 20 -9.92 7.20 -14.67
CA LEU A 20 -9.81 7.75 -13.33
C LEU A 20 -9.29 9.18 -13.55
N ARG A 21 -10.14 10.18 -13.40
CA ARG A 21 -9.76 11.58 -13.39
C ARG A 21 -8.97 11.81 -12.10
N ALA A 22 -7.69 11.41 -12.11
CA ALA A 22 -6.77 11.80 -11.07
C ALA A 22 -6.53 13.30 -11.21
N CYS A 23 -6.70 14.05 -10.13
CA CYS A 23 -6.31 15.43 -10.05
C CYS A 23 -4.84 15.61 -10.40
N THR A 24 -4.57 16.30 -11.50
CA THR A 24 -3.21 16.63 -11.92
C THR A 24 -3.03 18.12 -11.78
N CYS A 25 -2.38 18.55 -10.70
CA CYS A 25 -1.99 19.94 -10.54
C CYS A 25 -1.06 20.35 -11.70
N SER A 26 -1.25 21.54 -12.27
CA SER A 26 -0.30 22.10 -13.22
C SER A 26 1.04 22.22 -12.51
N LYS A 27 2.07 21.59 -13.07
CA LYS A 27 3.37 21.46 -12.41
C LYS A 27 4.06 22.83 -12.29
N GLU A 28 3.91 23.49 -11.16
CA GLU A 28 5.01 24.32 -10.69
C GLU A 28 6.24 23.42 -10.47
N PRO A 29 7.46 23.93 -10.71
CA PRO A 29 8.66 23.17 -10.44
C PRO A 29 8.61 22.66 -9.00
N PRO A 30 8.86 21.36 -8.74
CA PRO A 30 8.82 20.83 -7.39
C PRO A 30 9.70 21.68 -6.46
N GLY A 31 9.15 22.07 -5.32
CA GLY A 31 9.88 22.80 -4.30
C GLY A 31 9.79 24.33 -4.37
N LYS A 32 9.21 24.93 -5.43
CA LYS A 32 8.96 26.38 -5.40
C LYS A 32 7.89 26.67 -4.35
N CYS A 33 8.17 27.57 -3.41
CA CYS A 33 7.16 27.95 -2.45
C CYS A 33 6.13 28.91 -3.09
N PRO A 34 4.85 28.78 -2.73
CA PRO A 34 3.85 29.77 -3.12
C PRO A 34 4.22 31.14 -2.56
N GLY A 35 4.21 32.17 -3.42
CA GLY A 35 4.37 33.54 -2.99
C GLY A 35 3.07 34.11 -2.40
N LEU A 36 3.11 35.38 -2.00
CA LEU A 36 1.92 36.16 -1.67
C LEU A 36 1.66 37.14 -2.84
N GLN A 37 0.52 36.98 -3.51
CA GLN A 37 0.07 37.92 -4.54
C GLN A 37 -0.96 38.88 -3.95
N SER A 38 -1.22 40.00 -4.62
CA SER A 38 -2.13 41.05 -4.11
C SER A 38 -3.56 40.57 -3.88
N ASP A 39 -3.98 39.58 -4.64
CA ASP A 39 -5.35 39.06 -4.65
C ASP A 39 -5.51 37.77 -3.84
N ASP A 40 -4.41 37.29 -3.26
CA ASP A 40 -4.42 36.09 -2.45
C ASP A 40 -5.06 36.34 -1.08
N VAL A 41 -5.79 35.36 -0.58
CA VAL A 41 -6.13 35.24 0.84
C VAL A 41 -5.36 34.07 1.40
N VAL A 42 -4.36 34.37 2.24
CA VAL A 42 -3.45 33.34 2.82
C VAL A 42 -3.38 33.53 4.32
N PHE A 43 -3.67 32.46 5.05
CA PHE A 43 -3.69 32.48 6.51
C PHE A 43 -3.32 31.13 7.12
N LEU A 44 -2.93 31.15 8.38
CA LEU A 44 -2.93 30.01 9.28
C LEU A 44 -4.27 30.04 10.04
N GLY A 45 -5.03 28.98 10.03
CA GLY A 45 -6.34 28.96 10.70
C GLY A 45 -6.77 27.59 11.12
N THR A 46 -7.66 27.56 12.11
CA THR A 46 -8.25 26.35 12.70
C THR A 46 -9.67 26.18 12.20
N VAL A 47 -10.02 24.99 11.74
CA VAL A 47 -11.38 24.65 11.28
C VAL A 47 -12.33 24.57 12.46
N THR A 48 -13.34 25.43 12.50
CA THR A 48 -14.33 25.48 13.59
C THR A 48 -15.65 24.83 13.22
N ASP A 49 -16.03 24.86 11.91
CA ASP A 49 -17.25 24.21 11.43
C ASP A 49 -17.13 23.71 9.99
N ILE A 50 -17.93 22.68 9.67
CA ILE A 50 -17.97 22.05 8.34
C ILE A 50 -19.42 21.84 7.96
N ALA A 51 -19.84 22.34 6.79
CA ALA A 51 -21.20 22.20 6.28
C ALA A 51 -21.22 21.90 4.79
N ALA A 52 -22.03 20.92 4.38
CA ALA A 52 -22.30 20.69 2.96
C ALA A 52 -23.14 21.86 2.41
N VAL A 53 -22.77 22.36 1.24
CA VAL A 53 -23.54 23.38 0.51
C VAL A 53 -24.44 22.68 -0.47
N ALA A 54 -25.75 22.86 -0.34
CA ALA A 54 -26.68 22.36 -1.34
C ALA A 54 -26.41 23.04 -2.69
N PRO A 55 -26.39 22.31 -3.80
CA PRO A 55 -26.31 22.93 -5.12
C PRO A 55 -27.48 23.92 -5.26
N ASP A 56 -27.15 25.17 -5.57
CA ASP A 56 -28.18 26.18 -5.85
C ASP A 56 -29.09 25.65 -6.94
N ALA A 57 -30.37 25.49 -6.62
CA ALA A 57 -31.38 25.20 -7.61
C ALA A 57 -31.38 26.40 -8.59
N THR A 58 -30.77 26.24 -9.76
CA THR A 58 -30.91 27.21 -10.83
C THR A 58 -32.40 27.45 -11.05
N PRO A 59 -32.90 28.67 -10.97
CA PRO A 59 -34.30 28.93 -11.28
C PRO A 59 -34.53 28.46 -12.72
N ASN A 60 -35.46 27.53 -12.90
CA ASN A 60 -35.90 27.13 -14.23
C ASN A 60 -36.20 28.40 -15.00
N PRO A 61 -35.66 28.61 -16.20
CA PRO A 61 -36.08 29.72 -17.04
C PRO A 61 -37.59 29.63 -17.25
N PRO A 62 -38.37 30.68 -17.16
CA PRO A 62 -39.80 30.65 -17.33
C PRO A 62 -40.11 30.01 -18.69
N ALA A 63 -41.00 29.02 -18.69
CA ALA A 63 -41.47 28.36 -19.91
C ALA A 63 -41.93 29.40 -20.91
N ALA A 64 -41.33 29.44 -22.09
CA ALA A 64 -41.78 30.26 -23.19
C ALA A 64 -43.19 29.84 -23.54
N PRO A 65 -44.11 30.82 -23.82
CA PRO A 65 -45.48 30.49 -24.18
C PRO A 65 -45.54 29.77 -25.55
N ASP A 66 -46.21 28.65 -25.56
CA ASP A 66 -46.48 27.84 -26.77
C ASP A 66 -47.16 28.68 -27.85
N ALA A 67 -46.48 28.87 -28.94
CA ALA A 67 -47.05 29.38 -30.16
C ALA A 67 -47.02 28.27 -31.22
N ASN A 68 -48.20 27.87 -31.65
CA ASN A 68 -48.59 27.15 -32.85
C ASN A 68 -48.87 25.65 -32.73
N GLY A 69 -50.20 25.42 -32.81
CA GLY A 69 -50.79 24.16 -33.13
C GLY A 69 -50.46 23.67 -34.56
N GLY A 70 -50.09 22.43 -34.63
CA GLY A 70 -49.92 21.69 -35.87
C GLY A 70 -50.10 20.21 -35.58
N THR A 71 -51.31 19.72 -35.90
CA THR A 71 -51.65 18.29 -35.93
C THR A 71 -50.88 17.57 -37.03
N THR A 72 -50.06 16.58 -36.68
CA THR A 72 -49.59 15.59 -37.65
C THR A 72 -49.71 14.19 -37.05
N ALA A 73 -50.24 13.32 -37.92
CA ALA A 73 -50.66 11.94 -37.66
C ALA A 73 -49.50 11.05 -37.19
N THR A 74 -49.81 10.20 -36.23
CA THR A 74 -48.95 9.11 -35.73
C THR A 74 -48.88 7.96 -36.74
N ASP A 75 -47.68 7.64 -37.20
CA ASP A 75 -47.36 6.40 -37.93
C ASP A 75 -47.02 5.29 -36.91
N PRO A 76 -47.74 4.14 -36.89
CA PRO A 76 -47.53 3.13 -35.87
C PRO A 76 -46.37 2.17 -36.11
N ASN A 77 -45.48 2.43 -37.09
CA ASN A 77 -44.41 1.50 -37.47
C ASN A 77 -42.98 2.06 -37.46
N ALA A 78 -42.71 3.13 -36.71
CA ALA A 78 -41.35 3.60 -36.52
C ALA A 78 -40.66 2.84 -35.35
N PRO A 79 -39.45 2.29 -35.54
CA PRO A 79 -38.72 1.67 -34.45
C PRO A 79 -38.33 2.73 -33.42
N ALA A 80 -38.53 2.40 -32.15
CA ALA A 80 -38.19 3.26 -31.00
C ALA A 80 -36.73 3.70 -31.09
N ALA A 81 -36.52 5.02 -31.28
CA ALA A 81 -35.23 5.63 -31.13
C ALA A 81 -34.82 5.51 -29.65
N ALA A 82 -33.68 4.88 -29.41
CA ALA A 82 -33.06 4.84 -28.10
C ALA A 82 -32.84 6.28 -27.62
N THR A 83 -33.52 6.64 -26.55
CA THR A 83 -33.23 7.84 -25.77
C THR A 83 -31.82 7.72 -25.28
N GLN A 84 -30.95 8.56 -25.86
CA GLN A 84 -29.61 8.77 -25.28
C GLN A 84 -29.85 9.39 -23.91
N ASP A 85 -29.51 8.61 -22.88
CA ASP A 85 -29.44 9.10 -21.51
C ASP A 85 -28.55 10.36 -21.51
N ALA A 86 -29.15 11.48 -21.13
CA ALA A 86 -28.41 12.69 -20.82
C ALA A 86 -27.36 12.31 -19.78
N ALA A 87 -26.09 12.43 -20.17
CA ALA A 87 -24.97 12.23 -19.27
C ALA A 87 -25.24 13.06 -18.02
N THR A 88 -25.43 12.38 -16.90
CA THR A 88 -25.54 12.95 -15.57
C THR A 88 -24.28 13.78 -15.36
N GLN A 89 -24.39 15.11 -15.50
CA GLN A 89 -23.36 16.03 -15.02
C GLN A 89 -23.28 15.78 -13.53
N GLY A 90 -22.17 15.17 -13.08
CA GLY A 90 -21.92 14.90 -11.68
C GLY A 90 -22.04 16.20 -10.90
N ASN A 91 -23.03 16.26 -10.04
CA ASN A 91 -23.27 17.36 -9.12
C ASN A 91 -22.19 17.25 -8.04
N THR A 92 -21.03 17.89 -8.26
CA THR A 92 -19.92 17.91 -7.30
C THR A 92 -20.39 18.65 -6.06
N ALA A 93 -20.53 17.93 -4.95
CA ALA A 93 -20.92 18.52 -3.68
C ALA A 93 -19.82 19.47 -3.21
N ILE A 94 -20.16 20.74 -3.02
CA ILE A 94 -19.25 21.74 -2.44
C ILE A 94 -19.41 21.72 -0.93
N THR A 95 -18.29 21.72 -0.22
CA THR A 95 -18.25 21.80 1.25
C THR A 95 -17.75 23.18 1.67
N ARG A 96 -18.46 23.81 2.58
CA ARG A 96 -18.05 25.04 3.26
C ARG A 96 -17.31 24.66 4.54
N TYR A 97 -16.15 25.24 4.74
CA TYR A 97 -15.34 25.15 5.93
C TYR A 97 -15.24 26.53 6.59
N HIS A 98 -15.64 26.63 7.84
CA HIS A 98 -15.52 27.86 8.62
C HIS A 98 -14.23 27.80 9.43
N PHE A 99 -13.35 28.81 9.21
CA PHE A 99 -12.06 28.92 9.87
C PHE A 99 -12.05 30.08 10.87
N HIS A 100 -11.47 29.85 12.03
CA HIS A 100 -10.89 30.91 12.84
C HIS A 100 -9.47 31.18 12.35
N ILE A 101 -9.16 32.46 12.08
CA ILE A 101 -7.84 32.88 11.60
C ILE A 101 -6.90 33.08 12.79
N ASP A 102 -5.92 32.19 12.93
CA ASP A 102 -4.89 32.27 13.99
C ASP A 102 -3.79 33.27 13.61
N GLU A 103 -3.38 33.30 12.33
CA GLU A 103 -2.41 34.26 11.79
C GLU A 103 -2.69 34.55 10.31
N ARG A 104 -2.78 35.81 9.95
CA ARG A 104 -2.99 36.25 8.57
C ARG A 104 -1.67 36.64 7.90
N PHE A 105 -1.51 36.21 6.65
CA PHE A 105 -0.37 36.58 5.80
C PHE A 105 -0.79 37.54 4.66
N ALA A 106 -1.95 37.30 4.05
CA ALA A 106 -2.55 38.15 3.04
C ALA A 106 -4.08 38.08 3.12
N GLY A 107 -4.80 39.10 2.59
CA GLY A 107 -6.25 39.11 2.53
C GLY A 107 -6.92 40.03 3.59
N PRO A 108 -8.26 39.92 3.77
CA PRO A 108 -9.05 40.81 4.60
C PRO A 108 -8.72 40.67 6.10
N ASP A 109 -8.97 41.76 6.83
CA ASP A 109 -8.81 41.79 8.28
C ASP A 109 -10.09 41.31 8.97
N SER A 110 -10.23 39.96 9.06
CA SER A 110 -11.35 39.31 9.71
C SER A 110 -10.81 38.24 10.65
N PRO A 111 -11.42 38.00 11.82
CA PRO A 111 -11.06 36.93 12.70
C PRO A 111 -11.51 35.52 12.19
N ASP A 112 -12.56 35.53 11.36
CA ASP A 112 -13.16 34.33 10.85
C ASP A 112 -13.42 34.44 9.35
N ILE A 113 -13.38 33.29 8.64
CA ILE A 113 -13.54 33.27 7.18
C ILE A 113 -14.15 31.92 6.75
N ASP A 114 -15.01 31.97 5.71
CA ASP A 114 -15.53 30.80 5.04
C ASP A 114 -14.68 30.46 3.81
N VAL A 115 -14.25 29.21 3.73
CA VAL A 115 -13.52 28.64 2.58
C VAL A 115 -14.33 27.49 2.02
N PHE A 116 -14.42 27.43 0.70
CA PHE A 116 -15.13 26.39 -0.02
C PHE A 116 -14.11 25.42 -0.65
N SER A 117 -14.50 24.17 -0.75
CA SER A 117 -13.71 23.15 -1.44
C SER A 117 -14.64 22.09 -2.01
N GLY A 118 -14.25 21.46 -3.11
CA GLY A 118 -14.96 20.33 -3.66
C GLY A 118 -14.91 19.11 -2.74
N GLY A 119 -15.94 18.27 -2.80
CA GLY A 119 -16.12 17.15 -1.88
C GLY A 119 -15.73 15.78 -2.39
N ASP A 120 -15.53 15.62 -3.71
CA ASP A 120 -15.32 14.31 -4.32
C ASP A 120 -13.97 14.19 -5.04
N ASP A 121 -13.48 12.96 -5.19
CA ASP A 121 -12.17 12.57 -5.74
C ASP A 121 -11.85 13.08 -7.17
N GLY A 122 -12.72 13.89 -7.77
CA GLY A 122 -12.58 14.36 -9.16
C GLY A 122 -12.30 15.83 -9.36
N ASP A 123 -12.49 16.71 -8.38
CA ASP A 123 -12.45 18.18 -8.55
C ASP A 123 -11.28 18.90 -7.87
N CYS A 124 -10.24 18.18 -7.44
CA CYS A 124 -9.04 18.70 -6.77
C CYS A 124 -9.32 19.46 -5.46
N GLY A 125 -10.44 19.20 -4.81
CA GLY A 125 -10.78 19.78 -3.53
C GLY A 125 -9.82 19.37 -2.41
N TYR A 126 -9.78 20.16 -1.36
CA TYR A 126 -9.02 19.89 -0.15
C TYR A 126 -9.97 19.49 0.99
N ASN A 127 -9.73 18.34 1.61
CA ASN A 127 -10.55 17.84 2.72
C ASN A 127 -9.98 18.30 4.06
N PHE A 128 -10.62 19.28 4.70
CA PHE A 128 -10.22 19.74 6.01
C PHE A 128 -10.94 18.95 7.12
N LYS A 129 -10.30 18.86 8.30
CA LYS A 129 -10.89 18.22 9.49
C LYS A 129 -11.17 19.27 10.56
N LYS A 130 -12.33 19.14 11.21
CA LYS A 130 -12.71 20.03 12.31
C LYS A 130 -11.74 19.91 13.50
N GLY A 131 -11.28 21.06 13.99
CA GLY A 131 -10.32 21.16 15.06
C GLY A 131 -8.87 21.18 14.64
N ASP A 132 -8.56 20.79 13.39
CA ASP A 132 -7.18 20.81 12.86
C ASP A 132 -6.83 22.21 12.33
N GLN A 133 -5.53 22.51 12.34
CA GLN A 133 -4.96 23.79 11.89
C GLN A 133 -4.28 23.62 10.52
N TYR A 134 -4.50 24.58 9.62
CA TYR A 134 -4.00 24.55 8.24
C TYR A 134 -3.38 25.87 7.83
N ILE A 135 -2.38 25.82 6.95
CA ILE A 135 -1.98 26.93 6.09
C ILE A 135 -2.89 26.87 4.88
N VAL A 136 -3.72 27.89 4.71
CA VAL A 136 -4.75 27.93 3.66
C VAL A 136 -4.38 28.97 2.63
N TYR A 137 -4.32 28.56 1.38
CA TYR A 137 -4.27 29.42 0.21
C TYR A 137 -5.61 29.35 -0.49
N THR A 138 -6.22 30.49 -0.78
CA THR A 138 -7.49 30.53 -1.48
C THR A 138 -7.37 31.30 -2.78
N GLN A 139 -8.22 30.94 -3.72
CA GLN A 139 -8.47 31.68 -4.95
C GLN A 139 -9.91 32.21 -4.93
N GLN A 140 -10.11 33.47 -5.31
CA GLN A 140 -11.44 34.03 -5.42
C GLN A 140 -12.06 33.61 -6.75
N GLU A 141 -13.23 32.97 -6.69
CA GLU A 141 -14.02 32.68 -7.88
C GLU A 141 -15.03 33.80 -8.22
N THR A 142 -15.70 33.65 -9.38
CA THR A 142 -16.56 34.68 -10.00
C THR A 142 -17.70 35.18 -9.11
N GLU A 143 -18.07 34.43 -8.06
CA GLU A 143 -19.13 34.79 -7.11
C GLU A 143 -18.61 35.39 -5.78
N GLY A 144 -17.31 35.65 -5.68
CA GLY A 144 -16.68 36.18 -4.47
C GLY A 144 -16.42 35.09 -3.40
N ARG A 145 -16.69 33.82 -3.68
CA ARG A 145 -16.37 32.70 -2.79
C ARG A 145 -14.88 32.39 -2.84
N LEU A 146 -14.31 32.07 -1.72
CA LEU A 146 -12.89 31.69 -1.58
C LEU A 146 -12.76 30.15 -1.66
N PHE A 147 -12.02 29.66 -2.65
CA PHE A 147 -11.80 28.23 -2.85
C PHE A 147 -10.39 27.81 -2.50
N ALA A 148 -10.29 26.68 -1.78
CA ALA A 148 -9.04 25.98 -1.52
C ALA A 148 -9.00 24.64 -2.28
N THR A 149 -7.83 24.34 -2.85
CA THR A 149 -7.57 23.09 -3.59
C THR A 149 -6.27 22.45 -3.11
N ILE A 150 -6.06 21.18 -3.46
CA ILE A 150 -4.76 20.51 -3.21
C ILE A 150 -3.62 21.10 -4.05
N CYS A 151 -3.92 21.92 -5.05
CA CYS A 151 -2.96 22.45 -6.03
C CYS A 151 -2.42 23.84 -5.68
N ASN A 152 -3.05 24.59 -4.78
CA ASN A 152 -2.68 25.99 -4.51
C ASN A 152 -1.74 26.19 -3.31
N GLY A 153 -1.19 25.10 -2.74
CA GLY A 153 -0.26 25.19 -1.60
C GLY A 153 -0.92 25.04 -0.22
N THR A 154 -2.26 24.91 -0.17
CA THR A 154 -2.99 24.58 1.06
C THR A 154 -2.49 23.26 1.64
N ARG A 155 -2.21 23.24 2.96
CA ARG A 155 -1.69 22.06 3.66
C ARG A 155 -1.95 22.12 5.15
N HIS A 156 -1.89 20.97 5.82
CA HIS A 156 -1.92 20.91 7.28
C HIS A 156 -0.76 21.72 7.88
N ALA A 157 -0.99 22.42 8.99
CA ALA A 157 0.00 23.32 9.59
C ALA A 157 1.31 22.59 9.98
N ALA A 158 1.21 21.34 10.43
CA ALA A 158 2.38 20.53 10.74
C ALA A 158 3.28 20.29 9.51
N ASP A 159 2.68 19.98 8.35
CA ASP A 159 3.41 19.78 7.09
C ASP A 159 4.00 21.08 6.53
N GLY A 160 3.40 22.22 6.91
CA GLY A 160 3.81 23.56 6.48
C GLY A 160 4.71 24.30 7.45
N ARG A 161 5.19 23.69 8.53
CA ARG A 161 6.00 24.37 9.56
C ARG A 161 7.18 25.14 9.00
N ALA A 162 7.87 24.61 8.01
CA ALA A 162 9.01 25.27 7.38
C ALA A 162 8.61 26.48 6.53
N LEU A 163 7.38 26.51 6.00
CA LEU A 163 6.85 27.61 5.19
C LEU A 163 6.44 28.82 6.05
N LEU A 164 5.96 28.63 7.28
CA LEU A 164 5.48 29.71 8.15
C LEU A 164 6.49 30.86 8.34
N PRO A 165 7.77 30.62 8.64
CA PRO A 165 8.77 31.69 8.71
C PRO A 165 8.92 32.46 7.39
N GLN A 166 8.76 31.80 6.26
CA GLN A 166 8.87 32.44 4.95
C GLN A 166 7.65 33.33 4.65
N LEU A 167 6.44 32.87 4.99
CA LEU A 167 5.21 33.66 4.89
C LEU A 167 5.27 34.93 5.76
N ARG A 168 5.78 34.79 6.99
CA ARG A 168 6.03 35.92 7.88
C ARG A 168 7.02 36.92 7.28
N ALA A 169 8.13 36.44 6.73
CA ALA A 169 9.12 37.26 6.05
C ALA A 169 8.52 37.98 4.82
N MET A 170 7.75 37.28 4.01
CA MET A 170 7.07 37.88 2.85
C MET A 170 6.09 38.96 3.26
N ARG A 171 5.24 38.70 4.28
CA ARG A 171 4.29 39.69 4.81
C ARG A 171 4.98 40.93 5.34
N ASN A 172 6.11 40.80 6.01
CA ASN A 172 6.85 41.91 6.63
C ASN A 172 7.81 42.58 5.65
N HIS A 173 7.90 42.11 4.40
CA HIS A 173 8.92 42.53 3.44
C HIS A 173 10.35 42.30 3.90
N ASP A 174 10.56 41.27 4.74
CA ASP A 174 11.85 40.82 5.21
C ASP A 174 12.52 39.91 4.17
N ARG A 175 13.78 39.56 4.45
CA ARG A 175 14.56 38.68 3.60
C ARG A 175 14.00 37.23 3.65
N VAL A 176 13.53 36.74 2.52
CA VAL A 176 13.04 35.36 2.34
C VAL A 176 14.21 34.42 2.04
N ALA A 177 14.17 33.21 2.59
CA ALA A 177 15.18 32.21 2.30
C ALA A 177 15.11 31.74 0.83
N SER A 178 16.29 31.52 0.22
CA SER A 178 16.37 30.94 -1.13
C SER A 178 16.05 29.45 -1.12
N VAL A 179 16.48 28.74 -0.06
CA VAL A 179 16.15 27.33 0.20
C VAL A 179 15.84 27.20 1.68
N PHE A 180 14.76 26.54 1.99
CA PHE A 180 14.35 26.24 3.35
C PHE A 180 13.69 24.86 3.42
N GLY A 181 13.48 24.35 4.60
CA GLY A 181 12.79 23.08 4.78
C GLY A 181 12.79 22.60 6.22
N LEU A 182 12.25 21.44 6.38
CA LEU A 182 12.18 20.68 7.62
C LEU A 182 13.10 19.46 7.52
N LEU A 183 13.95 19.26 8.51
CA LEU A 183 14.62 17.98 8.75
C LEU A 183 13.96 17.33 9.96
N HIS A 184 13.30 16.21 9.71
CA HIS A 184 12.54 15.47 10.70
C HIS A 184 12.86 13.98 10.69
N ARG A 185 12.53 13.32 11.77
CA ARG A 185 12.55 11.88 11.86
C ARG A 185 11.31 11.33 11.14
N ALA A 186 11.48 10.26 10.38
CA ALA A 186 10.39 9.47 9.84
C ALA A 186 10.47 8.06 10.42
N ASP A 187 9.40 7.58 11.00
CA ASP A 187 9.28 6.16 11.38
C ASP A 187 8.48 5.41 10.30
N PRO A 188 8.66 4.07 10.18
CA PRO A 188 7.78 3.27 9.33
C PRO A 188 6.30 3.55 9.69
N PRO A 189 5.39 3.77 8.73
CA PRO A 189 4.04 4.26 9.00
C PRO A 189 3.25 3.45 10.04
N LEU A 190 3.42 2.12 10.07
CA LEU A 190 2.77 1.24 11.05
C LEU A 190 3.37 1.34 12.46
N LEU A 191 4.55 1.93 12.60
CA LEU A 191 5.27 2.09 13.86
C LEU A 191 5.42 3.56 14.28
N ALA A 192 4.99 4.49 13.42
CA ALA A 192 5.07 5.92 13.71
C ALA A 192 4.23 6.27 14.96
N PRO A 193 4.70 7.15 15.84
CA PRO A 193 3.89 7.70 16.92
C PRO A 193 2.62 8.38 16.36
N THR A 194 1.47 8.26 17.05
CA THR A 194 0.21 8.88 16.59
C THR A 194 0.23 10.39 16.70
N ASP A 195 1.02 10.92 17.63
CA ASP A 195 0.83 12.28 18.13
C ASP A 195 1.79 13.30 17.50
N ASP A 196 2.87 12.87 16.88
CA ASP A 196 3.77 13.73 16.10
C ASP A 196 4.43 12.91 14.98
N PRO A 197 3.84 12.89 13.76
CA PRO A 197 4.45 12.20 12.63
C PRO A 197 5.80 12.81 12.20
N ASP A 198 6.09 14.03 12.67
CA ASP A 198 7.24 14.82 12.26
C ASP A 198 8.13 15.20 13.45
N ASP A 199 8.68 14.23 14.16
CA ASP A 199 9.66 14.45 15.24
C ASP A 199 10.87 15.25 14.71
N PRO A 200 11.05 16.53 15.09
CA PRO A 200 12.09 17.38 14.53
C PRO A 200 13.48 16.93 14.94
N LEU A 201 14.43 17.07 14.03
CA LEU A 201 15.85 16.83 14.30
C LEU A 201 16.59 18.18 14.50
N PRO A 202 16.72 18.67 15.73
CA PRO A 202 17.32 19.98 16.01
C PRO A 202 18.86 19.93 15.99
N LYS A 203 19.46 21.10 15.75
CA LYS A 203 20.92 21.33 15.82
C LYS A 203 21.74 20.47 14.86
N ILE A 204 21.14 20.00 13.77
CA ILE A 204 21.87 19.27 12.72
C ILE A 204 22.51 20.26 11.77
N LYS A 205 23.83 20.14 11.57
CA LYS A 205 24.56 20.96 10.60
C LYS A 205 24.25 20.50 9.19
N LEU A 206 23.86 21.43 8.34
CA LEU A 206 23.45 21.22 6.96
C LEU A 206 24.39 21.98 6.03
N LYS A 207 24.66 21.39 4.85
CA LYS A 207 25.52 21.99 3.84
C LYS A 207 24.90 21.82 2.46
N LEU A 208 24.89 22.90 1.67
CA LEU A 208 24.63 22.86 0.23
C LEU A 208 25.94 23.12 -0.51
N ARG A 209 26.24 22.32 -1.51
CA ARG A 209 27.44 22.44 -2.34
C ARG A 209 27.09 22.34 -3.81
N SER A 210 27.57 23.29 -4.58
CA SER A 210 27.65 23.22 -6.03
C SER A 210 29.12 23.18 -6.46
N LYS A 211 29.37 23.32 -7.76
CA LYS A 211 30.73 23.48 -8.27
C LYS A 211 31.40 24.74 -7.70
N ASP A 212 30.65 25.85 -7.63
CA ASP A 212 31.18 27.18 -7.32
C ASP A 212 30.79 27.66 -5.92
N ASP A 213 29.67 27.23 -5.36
CA ASP A 213 29.10 27.74 -4.11
C ASP A 213 29.09 26.72 -2.97
N ARG A 214 29.21 27.23 -1.75
CA ARG A 214 29.10 26.44 -0.51
C ARG A 214 28.36 27.23 0.54
N PHE A 215 27.26 26.66 1.03
CA PHE A 215 26.46 27.21 2.09
C PHE A 215 26.38 26.24 3.27
N ALA A 216 26.26 26.79 4.48
CA ALA A 216 26.06 26.00 5.69
C ALA A 216 25.03 26.67 6.59
N THR A 217 24.21 25.87 7.25
CA THR A 217 23.25 26.28 8.28
C THR A 217 23.10 25.16 9.31
N SER A 218 22.19 25.35 10.26
CA SER A 218 21.81 24.29 11.21
C SER A 218 20.31 24.36 11.43
N THR A 219 19.71 23.19 11.74
CA THR A 219 18.29 23.13 12.09
C THR A 219 18.02 23.81 13.44
N GLY A 220 16.88 24.51 13.49
CA GLY A 220 16.32 25.08 14.73
C GLY A 220 15.77 24.02 15.66
N PRO A 221 15.18 24.43 16.81
CA PRO A 221 14.57 23.50 17.77
C PRO A 221 13.40 22.68 17.16
N ASP A 222 12.73 23.26 16.18
CA ASP A 222 11.61 22.69 15.42
C ASP A 222 12.03 21.91 14.17
N GLY A 223 13.34 21.71 13.96
CA GLY A 223 13.89 21.04 12.79
C GLY A 223 13.90 21.90 11.51
N VAL A 224 13.38 23.13 11.55
CA VAL A 224 13.35 24.04 10.40
C VAL A 224 14.74 24.59 10.13
N TYR A 225 15.06 24.75 8.86
CA TYR A 225 16.32 25.34 8.40
C TYR A 225 16.12 26.29 7.23
N SER A 226 17.04 27.22 7.03
CA SER A 226 17.05 28.20 5.96
C SER A 226 18.46 28.45 5.44
N PHE A 227 18.56 28.55 4.09
CA PHE A 227 19.72 29.05 3.38
C PHE A 227 19.33 30.31 2.61
N TYR A 228 20.12 31.35 2.72
CA TYR A 228 19.89 32.63 2.07
C TYR A 228 20.91 32.86 0.94
N ASP A 229 20.53 33.63 -0.07
CA ASP A 229 21.37 34.05 -1.21
C ASP A 229 21.94 32.87 -2.01
N VAL A 230 21.21 31.75 -2.04
CA VAL A 230 21.60 30.61 -2.85
C VAL A 230 21.25 30.89 -4.31
N HIS A 231 22.26 30.85 -5.20
CA HIS A 231 22.07 31.06 -6.62
C HIS A 231 21.35 29.87 -7.29
N ALA A 232 20.76 30.14 -8.45
CA ALA A 232 20.21 29.06 -9.27
C ALA A 232 21.32 28.08 -9.69
N GLY A 233 21.03 26.77 -9.59
CA GLY A 233 22.03 25.77 -9.92
C GLY A 233 21.69 24.39 -9.42
N GLU A 234 22.60 23.45 -9.65
CA GLU A 234 22.52 22.08 -9.13
C GLU A 234 23.35 21.97 -7.84
N TYR A 235 22.73 21.45 -6.80
CA TYR A 235 23.33 21.37 -5.47
C TYR A 235 23.26 19.95 -4.90
N GLN A 236 24.33 19.57 -4.20
CA GLN A 236 24.37 18.42 -3.31
C GLN A 236 24.04 18.87 -1.89
N TYR A 237 23.01 18.28 -1.30
CA TYR A 237 22.66 18.47 0.10
C TYR A 237 23.35 17.43 0.97
N THR A 238 23.90 17.84 2.09
CA THR A 238 24.46 16.95 3.12
C THR A 238 24.05 17.44 4.51
N ALA A 239 23.87 16.49 5.44
CA ALA A 239 23.64 16.76 6.85
C ALA A 239 24.57 15.91 7.70
N ASP A 240 25.07 16.50 8.77
CA ASP A 240 25.89 15.80 9.76
C ASP A 240 24.95 15.03 10.73
N LEU A 241 24.27 14.00 10.21
CA LEU A 241 23.34 13.18 10.99
C LEU A 241 24.07 12.37 12.06
N PRO A 242 23.52 12.26 13.29
CA PRO A 242 23.98 11.28 14.26
C PRO A 242 23.90 9.85 13.70
N ALA A 243 24.80 8.95 14.10
CA ALA A 243 24.86 7.57 13.60
C ALA A 243 23.58 6.75 13.82
N ARG A 244 22.69 7.21 14.71
CA ARG A 244 21.38 6.60 14.96
C ARG A 244 20.32 6.95 13.91
N PHE A 245 20.65 7.78 12.92
CA PHE A 245 19.77 8.17 11.82
C PHE A 245 20.45 8.04 10.47
N GLU A 246 19.64 7.82 9.45
CA GLU A 246 20.06 7.82 8.05
C GLU A 246 18.98 8.41 7.16
N PHE A 247 19.34 8.93 5.98
CA PHE A 247 18.36 9.49 5.06
C PHE A 247 17.40 8.44 4.50
N THR A 248 16.13 8.79 4.33
CA THR A 248 15.13 7.94 3.67
C THR A 248 15.45 7.70 2.20
N GLN A 249 16.02 8.72 1.53
CA GLN A 249 16.44 8.63 0.14
C GLN A 249 17.97 8.63 0.08
N LYS A 250 18.54 7.54 -0.38
CA LYS A 250 20.00 7.42 -0.54
C LYS A 250 20.34 7.14 -1.99
N THR A 251 21.37 7.80 -2.49
CA THR A 251 22.08 7.34 -3.69
C THR A 251 22.91 6.10 -3.35
N LEU A 252 23.36 5.36 -4.38
CA LEU A 252 24.28 4.23 -4.21
C LEU A 252 25.57 4.61 -3.46
N LYS A 253 25.91 5.90 -3.38
CA LYS A 253 27.06 6.44 -2.64
C LYS A 253 26.70 6.94 -1.22
N GLY A 254 25.47 6.72 -0.76
CA GLY A 254 25.03 7.00 0.61
C GLY A 254 24.60 8.45 0.90
N GLY A 255 24.60 9.35 -0.09
CA GLY A 255 24.10 10.72 0.06
C GLY A 255 22.73 10.91 -0.56
N LEU A 256 22.08 12.05 -0.32
CA LEU A 256 20.87 12.46 -1.01
C LEU A 256 21.17 12.73 -2.50
N PRO A 257 20.20 12.49 -3.41
CA PRO A 257 20.38 12.87 -4.81
C PRO A 257 20.57 14.39 -4.93
N PRO A 258 21.37 14.85 -5.90
CA PRO A 258 21.47 16.28 -6.18
C PRO A 258 20.11 16.81 -6.67
N PHE A 259 19.82 18.07 -6.37
CA PHE A 259 18.62 18.74 -6.80
C PHE A 259 18.92 20.10 -7.41
N ARG A 260 18.01 20.58 -8.25
CA ARG A 260 18.17 21.85 -8.97
C ARG A 260 17.33 22.94 -8.32
N ILE A 261 17.98 24.05 -7.97
CA ILE A 261 17.34 25.26 -7.48
C ILE A 261 17.11 26.16 -8.69
N PRO A 262 15.84 26.55 -8.99
CA PRO A 262 15.52 27.46 -10.08
C PRO A 262 15.89 28.90 -9.74
N SER A 263 15.97 29.78 -10.76
CA SER A 263 16.23 31.20 -10.57
C SER A 263 15.07 31.88 -9.83
N GLY A 264 15.37 32.81 -8.93
CA GLY A 264 14.38 33.53 -8.15
C GLY A 264 13.65 32.70 -7.10
N ALA A 265 14.27 31.62 -6.65
CA ALA A 265 13.61 30.65 -5.80
C ALA A 265 13.50 31.08 -4.34
N CYS A 266 12.31 30.92 -3.84
CA CYS A 266 11.97 30.39 -2.54
C CYS A 266 11.72 28.89 -2.75
N TYR A 267 12.67 28.02 -2.34
CA TYR A 267 12.62 26.60 -2.65
C TYR A 267 12.49 25.77 -1.37
N GLU A 268 11.38 25.06 -1.24
CA GLU A 268 11.13 24.18 -0.10
C GLU A 268 11.74 22.80 -0.36
N TYR A 269 12.59 22.34 0.55
CA TYR A 269 13.22 21.04 0.47
C TYR A 269 13.19 20.33 1.83
N ASN A 270 12.11 19.58 2.06
CA ASN A 270 11.94 18.79 3.28
C ASN A 270 12.72 17.47 3.17
N VAL A 271 13.36 17.08 4.25
CA VAL A 271 14.23 15.90 4.31
C VAL A 271 13.85 15.07 5.52
N SER A 272 13.64 13.78 5.29
CA SER A 272 13.36 12.82 6.35
C SER A 272 14.56 11.93 6.64
N ALA A 273 14.75 11.61 7.91
CA ALA A 273 15.76 10.67 8.37
C ALA A 273 15.10 9.52 9.14
N LEU A 274 15.45 8.29 8.77
CA LEU A 274 14.99 7.07 9.43
C LEU A 274 15.94 6.73 10.59
N PRO A 275 15.44 6.19 11.71
CA PRO A 275 16.29 5.58 12.72
C PRO A 275 17.02 4.36 12.15
N THR A 276 18.26 4.11 12.62
CA THR A 276 19.07 2.96 12.19
C THR A 276 18.89 1.73 13.10
N GLY A 277 17.91 1.78 14.02
CA GLY A 277 17.64 0.65 14.91
C GLY A 277 17.15 -0.59 14.16
N LYS A 278 17.44 -1.76 14.74
CA LYS A 278 17.18 -3.04 14.10
C LYS A 278 16.74 -4.09 15.11
N ILE A 279 15.74 -4.88 14.73
CA ILE A 279 15.35 -6.09 15.47
C ILE A 279 15.51 -7.29 14.54
N ARG A 280 16.38 -8.22 14.94
CA ARG A 280 16.65 -9.47 14.22
C ARG A 280 16.41 -10.66 15.12
N GLY A 281 15.82 -11.72 14.59
CA GLY A 281 15.58 -12.94 15.32
C GLY A 281 15.25 -14.09 14.39
N GLY A 282 14.77 -15.19 14.97
CA GLY A 282 14.25 -16.33 14.24
C GLY A 282 13.06 -16.94 14.97
N VAL A 283 12.19 -17.60 14.24
CA VAL A 283 11.12 -18.44 14.81
C VAL A 283 11.67 -19.85 14.89
N LEU A 284 11.74 -20.40 16.09
CA LEU A 284 12.31 -21.71 16.37
C LEU A 284 11.20 -22.67 16.81
N GLY A 285 11.16 -23.83 16.21
CA GLY A 285 10.27 -24.90 16.68
C GLY A 285 10.69 -25.48 18.04
N PRO A 286 9.92 -26.42 18.62
CA PRO A 286 10.20 -27.04 19.90
C PRO A 286 11.58 -27.73 19.93
N ASN A 287 12.05 -28.26 18.79
CA ASN A 287 13.35 -28.87 18.62
C ASN A 287 14.51 -27.87 18.49
N GLY A 288 14.25 -26.55 18.61
CA GLY A 288 15.22 -25.48 18.47
C GLY A 288 15.67 -25.19 17.03
N LYS A 289 15.11 -25.86 16.03
CA LYS A 289 15.42 -25.61 14.62
C LYS A 289 14.55 -24.44 14.08
N PRO A 290 15.09 -23.61 13.18
CA PRO A 290 14.31 -22.58 12.52
C PRO A 290 13.14 -23.15 11.74
N LEU A 291 11.97 -22.52 11.83
CA LEU A 291 10.87 -22.75 10.91
C LEU A 291 11.22 -22.12 9.57
N GLN A 292 10.89 -22.79 8.48
CA GLN A 292 11.02 -22.21 7.15
C GLN A 292 9.76 -21.37 6.85
N LEU A 293 9.96 -20.26 6.12
CA LEU A 293 8.89 -19.35 5.66
C LEU A 293 7.98 -18.79 6.77
N ALA A 294 8.47 -18.76 8.00
CA ALA A 294 7.73 -18.16 9.10
C ALA A 294 7.62 -16.64 8.91
N SER A 295 6.43 -16.10 9.13
CA SER A 295 6.19 -14.66 9.17
C SER A 295 6.01 -14.17 10.59
N VAL A 296 6.55 -12.99 10.89
CA VAL A 296 6.41 -12.30 12.17
C VAL A 296 5.93 -10.89 11.93
N GLU A 297 5.14 -10.40 12.85
CA GLU A 297 4.66 -9.03 12.82
C GLU A 297 5.16 -8.26 14.05
N LEU A 298 5.58 -7.01 13.82
CA LEU A 298 6.05 -6.10 14.86
C LEU A 298 5.00 -5.00 15.08
N TYR A 299 4.70 -4.74 16.34
CA TYR A 299 3.76 -3.71 16.77
C TYR A 299 4.40 -2.81 17.81
N ARG A 300 3.94 -1.58 17.87
CA ARG A 300 4.12 -0.81 19.11
C ARG A 300 3.25 -1.41 20.20
N ALA A 301 3.80 -1.51 21.41
CA ALA A 301 3.12 -2.18 22.53
C ALA A 301 1.83 -1.47 22.95
N ASP A 302 1.80 -0.14 22.85
CA ASP A 302 0.66 0.73 23.17
C ASP A 302 -0.49 0.65 22.14
N ARG A 303 -0.27 -0.01 20.97
CA ARG A 303 -1.24 -0.09 19.86
C ARG A 303 -1.45 -1.48 19.33
N TYR A 304 -1.05 -2.48 20.08
CA TYR A 304 -1.29 -3.85 19.64
C TYR A 304 -2.78 -4.14 19.53
N ASP A 305 -3.20 -4.50 18.33
CA ASP A 305 -4.55 -4.93 18.01
C ASP A 305 -4.44 -6.10 17.02
N ASN A 306 -4.87 -7.28 17.43
CA ASN A 306 -4.80 -8.49 16.62
C ASN A 306 -5.71 -8.48 15.39
N SER A 307 -6.67 -7.56 15.31
CA SER A 307 -7.52 -7.36 14.13
C SER A 307 -6.80 -6.61 13.00
N LYS A 308 -5.75 -5.85 13.32
CA LYS A 308 -5.01 -5.01 12.40
C LYS A 308 -3.63 -5.60 12.09
N PRO A 309 -3.14 -5.47 10.84
CA PRO A 309 -1.78 -5.89 10.51
C PRO A 309 -0.74 -4.98 11.19
N GLY A 310 0.35 -5.60 11.65
CA GLY A 310 1.55 -4.90 12.07
C GLY A 310 2.56 -4.76 10.94
N LEU A 311 3.74 -4.21 11.25
CA LEU A 311 4.89 -4.31 10.36
C LEU A 311 5.34 -5.78 10.32
N TRP A 312 5.38 -6.37 9.13
CA TRP A 312 5.68 -7.79 8.99
C TRP A 312 7.03 -8.03 8.32
N ALA A 313 7.67 -9.14 8.69
CA ALA A 313 8.87 -9.64 8.06
C ALA A 313 8.78 -11.15 7.89
N PHE A 314 9.30 -11.66 6.77
CA PHE A 314 9.49 -13.08 6.55
C PHE A 314 10.85 -13.54 7.08
N GLN A 315 10.89 -14.76 7.61
CA GLN A 315 12.11 -15.45 7.89
C GLN A 315 12.74 -15.91 6.56
N GLY A 316 13.93 -15.36 6.25
CA GLY A 316 14.66 -15.71 5.04
C GLY A 316 15.29 -17.10 5.09
N ASP A 317 15.99 -17.49 4.02
CA ASP A 317 16.66 -18.79 3.85
C ASP A 317 17.69 -19.09 4.93
N ASN A 318 18.24 -18.05 5.57
CA ASN A 318 19.16 -18.17 6.70
C ASN A 318 18.46 -18.45 8.06
N GLY A 319 17.14 -18.64 8.06
CA GLY A 319 16.33 -18.85 9.25
C GLY A 319 16.18 -17.61 10.13
N LYS A 320 16.38 -16.40 9.61
CA LYS A 320 16.28 -15.14 10.33
C LYS A 320 15.26 -14.21 9.69
N PHE A 321 14.51 -13.50 10.53
CA PHE A 321 13.74 -12.32 10.15
C PHE A 321 14.48 -11.04 10.58
N GLU A 322 14.19 -9.92 9.94
CA GLU A 322 14.79 -8.63 10.24
C GLU A 322 13.78 -7.49 10.05
N PHE A 323 13.73 -6.61 11.03
CA PHE A 323 13.04 -5.33 10.97
C PHE A 323 14.08 -4.24 11.05
N ASP A 324 14.13 -3.40 10.03
CA ASP A 324 15.02 -2.23 9.94
C ASP A 324 14.26 -0.95 10.28
N HIS A 325 15.03 0.11 10.55
CA HIS A 325 14.51 1.45 10.83
C HIS A 325 13.61 1.51 12.06
N ILE A 326 13.94 0.73 13.08
CA ILE A 326 13.20 0.72 14.33
C ILE A 326 13.66 1.86 15.22
N GLY A 327 12.74 2.76 15.51
CA GLY A 327 12.98 3.89 16.38
C GLY A 327 12.87 3.57 17.87
N GLN A 328 13.07 4.60 18.70
CA GLN A 328 12.83 4.50 20.13
C GLN A 328 11.37 4.14 20.43
N GLY A 329 11.14 3.17 21.32
CA GLY A 329 9.81 2.74 21.70
C GLY A 329 9.75 1.40 22.39
N GLU A 330 8.53 0.97 22.71
CA GLU A 330 8.19 -0.34 23.26
C GLU A 330 7.47 -1.15 22.19
N TYR A 331 7.87 -2.41 21.98
CA TYR A 331 7.42 -3.23 20.87
C TYR A 331 7.02 -4.63 21.31
N ILE A 332 6.09 -5.22 20.55
CA ILE A 332 5.64 -6.62 20.65
C ILE A 332 5.92 -7.31 19.32
N LEU A 333 6.52 -8.52 19.39
CA LEU A 333 6.65 -9.42 18.24
C LEU A 333 5.59 -10.51 18.33
N VAL A 334 4.93 -10.78 17.21
CA VAL A 334 3.85 -11.75 17.10
C VAL A 334 4.08 -12.67 15.91
N PHE A 335 4.06 -13.98 16.16
CA PHE A 335 4.01 -15.01 15.14
C PHE A 335 2.57 -15.49 15.00
N ASN A 336 2.14 -15.79 13.75
CA ASN A 336 0.79 -16.30 13.42
C ASN A 336 -0.33 -15.46 14.07
N ARG A 337 -0.34 -14.14 13.83
CA ARG A 337 -1.31 -13.19 14.40
C ARG A 337 -2.76 -13.65 14.29
N MET A 338 -3.14 -14.17 13.14
CA MET A 338 -4.52 -14.62 12.88
C MET A 338 -4.86 -15.95 13.55
N ASN A 339 -3.92 -16.57 14.26
CA ASN A 339 -4.07 -17.90 14.86
C ASN A 339 -4.55 -18.95 13.84
N ARG A 340 -4.04 -18.87 12.60
CA ARG A 340 -4.43 -19.79 11.53
C ARG A 340 -3.89 -21.18 11.82
N GLN A 341 -4.73 -22.17 11.63
CA GLN A 341 -4.33 -23.55 11.62
C GLN A 341 -3.77 -23.89 10.24
N ASP A 342 -2.46 -24.08 10.15
CA ASP A 342 -1.74 -24.43 8.92
C ASP A 342 -0.93 -25.70 9.14
N PRO A 343 -1.20 -26.78 8.39
CA PRO A 343 -0.46 -28.05 8.54
C PRO A 343 1.04 -27.93 8.22
N ASN A 344 1.44 -26.92 7.44
CA ASN A 344 2.84 -26.66 7.12
C ASN A 344 3.56 -25.88 8.23
N SER A 345 2.80 -25.18 9.06
CA SER A 345 3.27 -24.43 10.21
C SER A 345 2.25 -24.56 11.36
N PRO A 346 2.15 -25.75 11.98
CA PRO A 346 1.06 -26.10 12.88
C PRO A 346 1.26 -25.51 14.29
N PHE A 347 1.50 -24.20 14.38
CA PHE A 347 1.73 -23.54 15.65
C PHE A 347 0.74 -22.39 15.87
N PRO A 348 0.19 -22.26 17.08
CA PRO A 348 -0.74 -21.19 17.41
C PRO A 348 -0.06 -19.82 17.38
N ARG A 349 -0.88 -18.75 17.46
CA ARG A 349 -0.36 -17.42 17.68
C ARG A 349 0.55 -17.41 18.91
N SER A 350 1.74 -16.88 18.72
CA SER A 350 2.74 -16.84 19.76
C SER A 350 3.42 -15.47 19.81
N PHE A 351 3.69 -15.01 21.03
CA PHE A 351 4.34 -13.75 21.31
C PHE A 351 5.79 -13.98 21.75
N TYR A 352 6.65 -13.00 21.52
CA TYR A 352 8.01 -13.07 22.05
C TYR A 352 8.03 -13.17 23.59
N PRO A 353 8.81 -14.12 24.16
CA PRO A 353 9.82 -14.98 23.55
C PRO A 353 9.31 -16.36 23.06
N GLY A 354 8.00 -16.63 23.04
CA GLY A 354 7.40 -17.88 22.58
C GLY A 354 6.18 -18.30 23.42
N VAL A 355 5.53 -17.36 24.10
CA VAL A 355 4.33 -17.56 24.90
C VAL A 355 3.07 -17.43 24.06
N THR A 356 2.01 -18.14 24.41
CA THR A 356 0.71 -18.05 23.73
C THR A 356 -0.24 -17.04 24.41
N ASP A 357 -0.02 -16.76 25.67
CA ASP A 357 -0.75 -15.73 26.41
C ASP A 357 -0.09 -14.36 26.18
N GLN A 358 -0.87 -13.39 25.71
CA GLN A 358 -0.43 -12.01 25.49
C GLN A 358 0.07 -11.35 26.78
N SER A 359 -0.51 -11.67 27.93
CA SER A 359 -0.12 -11.09 29.22
C SER A 359 1.30 -11.47 29.66
N GLU A 360 1.83 -12.56 29.13
CA GLU A 360 3.19 -13.04 29.40
C GLU A 360 4.22 -12.52 28.38
N THR A 361 3.79 -11.66 27.46
CA THR A 361 4.64 -11.12 26.40
C THR A 361 5.79 -10.31 26.98
N LYS A 362 7.00 -10.59 26.55
CA LYS A 362 8.15 -9.77 26.88
C LYS A 362 8.22 -8.56 25.95
N ILE A 363 7.97 -7.39 26.51
CA ILE A 363 8.09 -6.11 25.78
C ILE A 363 9.55 -5.86 25.40
N ILE A 364 9.78 -5.54 24.13
CA ILE A 364 11.09 -5.13 23.59
C ILE A 364 11.18 -3.62 23.70
N ARG A 365 12.16 -3.12 24.46
CA ARG A 365 12.46 -1.69 24.59
C ARG A 365 13.63 -1.33 23.71
N MET A 366 13.41 -0.42 22.78
CA MET A 366 14.43 0.04 21.83
C MET A 366 14.77 1.51 22.04
N LYS A 367 16.02 1.86 21.87
CA LYS A 367 16.49 3.25 21.69
C LYS A 367 16.82 3.48 20.22
N ASP A 368 16.85 4.76 19.80
CA ASP A 368 17.28 5.08 18.43
C ASP A 368 18.68 4.53 18.15
N GLY A 369 18.82 3.83 17.02
CA GLY A 369 20.07 3.20 16.59
C GLY A 369 20.43 1.91 17.32
N GLU A 370 19.63 1.45 18.28
CA GLU A 370 19.88 0.20 19.00
C GLU A 370 19.64 -1.02 18.10
N GLN A 371 20.46 -2.06 18.29
CA GLN A 371 20.33 -3.31 17.53
C GLN A 371 20.08 -4.49 18.48
N LEU A 372 18.89 -5.08 18.39
CA LEU A 372 18.55 -6.33 19.06
C LEU A 372 18.65 -7.49 18.07
N LEU A 373 19.75 -8.27 18.17
CA LEU A 373 20.10 -9.29 17.15
C LEU A 373 19.64 -10.73 17.47
N ASN A 374 18.98 -10.94 18.61
CA ASN A 374 18.60 -12.27 19.10
C ASN A 374 17.15 -12.32 19.64
N ALA A 375 16.23 -11.63 18.98
CA ALA A 375 14.81 -11.63 19.32
C ALA A 375 14.12 -12.93 18.84
N ASN A 376 14.59 -14.09 19.33
CA ASN A 376 14.04 -15.38 18.88
C ASN A 376 12.71 -15.67 19.56
N ILE A 377 11.71 -16.10 18.75
CA ILE A 377 10.45 -16.67 19.24
C ILE A 377 10.60 -18.19 19.27
N LYS A 378 10.66 -18.79 20.45
CA LYS A 378 10.78 -20.23 20.61
C LYS A 378 9.40 -20.81 20.85
N LEU A 379 8.83 -21.38 19.79
CA LEU A 379 7.50 -21.99 19.84
C LEU A 379 7.49 -23.22 20.75
N GLN A 380 6.38 -23.41 21.42
CA GLN A 380 6.09 -24.56 22.26
C GLN A 380 5.32 -25.60 21.44
N ASP A 381 4.35 -26.29 22.06
CA ASP A 381 3.55 -27.29 21.38
C ASP A 381 2.70 -26.69 20.26
N GLY A 382 2.66 -27.42 19.14
CA GLY A 382 1.84 -27.07 17.99
C GLY A 382 0.41 -27.63 18.09
N PHE A 383 -0.40 -27.33 17.09
CA PHE A 383 -1.67 -28.02 16.90
C PHE A 383 -1.44 -29.49 16.66
N PRO A 384 -2.31 -30.38 17.13
CA PRO A 384 -2.20 -31.83 16.88
C PRO A 384 -2.14 -32.14 15.38
N THR A 385 -1.15 -32.90 14.98
CA THR A 385 -0.93 -33.29 13.57
C THR A 385 -0.58 -34.76 13.46
N ARG A 386 -0.92 -35.34 12.30
CA ARG A 386 -0.50 -36.68 11.92
C ARG A 386 0.08 -36.76 10.53
N LYS A 387 0.74 -37.87 10.20
CA LYS A 387 1.28 -38.16 8.88
C LYS A 387 0.32 -39.07 8.11
N LEU A 388 0.09 -38.72 6.83
CA LEU A 388 -0.64 -39.56 5.89
C LEU A 388 0.25 -39.87 4.69
N LYS A 389 0.35 -41.18 4.33
CA LYS A 389 1.03 -41.61 3.12
C LYS A 389 0.03 -41.76 1.97
N VAL A 390 0.30 -41.12 0.84
CA VAL A 390 -0.50 -41.23 -0.38
C VAL A 390 0.27 -42.04 -1.40
N GLN A 391 -0.29 -43.18 -1.78
CA GLN A 391 0.22 -44.03 -2.86
C GLN A 391 -0.54 -43.73 -4.15
N LEU A 392 0.13 -43.89 -5.26
CA LEU A 392 -0.43 -43.67 -6.59
C LEU A 392 -0.29 -44.94 -7.41
N LYS A 393 -1.31 -45.25 -8.21
CA LYS A 393 -1.24 -46.38 -9.15
C LYS A 393 -2.14 -46.17 -10.35
N TRP A 394 -1.77 -46.77 -11.47
CA TRP A 394 -2.70 -47.03 -12.55
C TRP A 394 -3.51 -48.31 -12.30
N GLN A 395 -4.76 -48.30 -12.69
CA GLN A 395 -5.63 -49.49 -12.54
C GLN A 395 -5.11 -50.68 -13.35
N ASP A 396 -4.51 -50.44 -14.50
CA ASP A 396 -3.92 -51.44 -15.38
C ASP A 396 -2.48 -51.82 -15.01
N GLY A 397 -1.91 -51.22 -13.96
CA GLY A 397 -0.58 -51.53 -13.45
C GLY A 397 0.59 -50.96 -14.23
N ARG A 398 0.33 -50.08 -15.22
CA ARG A 398 1.40 -49.39 -15.95
C ARG A 398 2.18 -48.44 -15.03
N PRO A 399 3.45 -48.12 -15.36
CA PRO A 399 4.23 -47.16 -14.57
C PRO A 399 3.65 -45.77 -14.67
N LEU A 400 3.81 -45.00 -13.57
CA LEU A 400 3.44 -43.60 -13.48
C LEU A 400 4.48 -42.75 -14.19
N GLY A 401 4.04 -41.71 -14.89
CA GLY A 401 4.86 -40.64 -15.45
C GLY A 401 5.10 -39.49 -14.44
N GLU A 402 5.05 -38.28 -14.93
CA GLU A 402 5.13 -37.09 -14.06
C GLU A 402 3.77 -36.82 -13.44
N VAL A 403 3.67 -36.95 -12.12
CA VAL A 403 2.41 -36.80 -11.39
C VAL A 403 2.49 -35.67 -10.42
N THR A 404 1.46 -34.84 -10.39
CA THR A 404 1.20 -33.85 -9.36
C THR A 404 0.13 -34.35 -8.41
N VAL A 405 0.41 -34.28 -7.09
CA VAL A 405 -0.53 -34.67 -6.03
C VAL A 405 -0.94 -33.43 -5.24
N LYS A 406 -2.23 -33.28 -4.99
CA LYS A 406 -2.82 -32.18 -4.26
C LYS A 406 -3.67 -32.69 -3.11
N ALA A 407 -3.63 -31.98 -2.00
CA ALA A 407 -4.58 -32.11 -0.90
C ALA A 407 -5.25 -30.77 -0.66
N GLU A 408 -6.55 -30.75 -0.65
CA GLU A 408 -7.37 -29.56 -0.35
C GLU A 408 -8.02 -29.73 1.02
N ALA A 409 -7.74 -28.78 1.92
CA ALA A 409 -8.40 -28.72 3.20
C ALA A 409 -9.76 -28.04 3.07
N GLN A 410 -10.78 -28.56 3.72
CA GLN A 410 -12.07 -27.87 3.84
C GLN A 410 -11.95 -26.70 4.83
N GLU A 411 -11.06 -26.81 5.79
CA GLU A 411 -10.76 -25.81 6.81
C GLU A 411 -9.24 -25.68 7.00
N GLY A 412 -8.74 -24.47 7.18
CA GLY A 412 -7.30 -24.24 7.37
C GLY A 412 -6.51 -24.17 6.07
N GLY A 413 -5.21 -24.42 6.14
CA GLY A 413 -4.28 -24.39 5.01
C GLY A 413 -4.14 -25.75 4.31
N ASN A 414 -3.84 -25.74 3.02
CA ASN A 414 -3.57 -26.94 2.26
C ASN A 414 -2.18 -27.51 2.63
N PRO A 415 -2.06 -28.82 2.95
CA PRO A 415 -0.79 -29.42 3.31
C PRO A 415 0.12 -29.56 2.07
N ALA A 416 1.41 -29.31 2.27
CA ALA A 416 2.40 -29.53 1.22
C ALA A 416 2.74 -31.02 1.08
N ALA A 417 2.89 -31.47 -0.16
CA ALA A 417 3.32 -32.83 -0.50
C ALA A 417 4.83 -33.00 -0.34
N ARG A 418 5.27 -34.04 0.35
CA ARG A 418 6.67 -34.48 0.41
C ARG A 418 6.84 -35.79 -0.31
N LYS A 419 7.50 -35.81 -1.47
CA LYS A 419 7.78 -37.06 -2.20
C LYS A 419 8.77 -37.93 -1.42
N LEU A 420 8.46 -39.20 -1.29
CA LEU A 420 9.27 -40.22 -0.62
C LEU A 420 10.14 -41.01 -1.63
N ALA A 421 11.16 -41.70 -1.13
CA ALA A 421 12.07 -42.46 -1.98
C ALA A 421 11.39 -43.65 -2.71
N ASP A 422 10.28 -44.16 -2.18
CA ASP A 422 9.47 -45.22 -2.78
C ASP A 422 8.43 -44.71 -3.80
N GLY A 423 8.47 -43.41 -4.14
CA GLY A 423 7.56 -42.78 -5.09
C GLY A 423 6.22 -42.36 -4.49
N ALA A 424 5.91 -42.72 -3.24
CA ALA A 424 4.73 -42.22 -2.53
C ALA A 424 4.92 -40.76 -2.07
N TYR A 425 3.83 -40.16 -1.61
CA TYR A 425 3.84 -38.81 -1.05
C TYR A 425 3.43 -38.87 0.42
N GLU A 426 4.07 -38.06 1.25
CA GLU A 426 3.72 -37.86 2.65
C GLU A 426 3.15 -36.46 2.83
N PHE A 427 2.04 -36.37 3.56
CA PHE A 427 1.40 -35.13 3.98
C PHE A 427 1.35 -35.07 5.50
N THR A 428 1.50 -33.85 6.03
CA THR A 428 1.19 -33.56 7.44
C THR A 428 -0.22 -32.98 7.47
N LEU A 429 -1.11 -33.61 8.23
CA LEU A 429 -2.51 -33.21 8.38
C LEU A 429 -2.72 -32.67 9.79
N LEU A 430 -3.56 -31.64 9.92
CA LEU A 430 -4.13 -31.23 11.20
C LEU A 430 -5.22 -32.22 11.59
N GLU A 431 -5.27 -32.61 12.85
CA GLU A 431 -6.31 -33.54 13.35
C GLU A 431 -7.71 -32.90 13.38
N SER A 432 -7.77 -31.57 13.33
CA SER A 432 -9.01 -30.76 13.35
C SER A 432 -9.63 -30.52 11.99
N ALA A 433 -9.05 -31.00 10.88
CA ALA A 433 -9.47 -30.62 9.53
C ALA A 433 -9.79 -31.85 8.65
N HIS A 434 -10.61 -31.63 7.63
CA HIS A 434 -10.96 -32.61 6.61
C HIS A 434 -10.24 -32.29 5.32
N TYR A 435 -9.77 -33.33 4.60
CA TYR A 435 -8.97 -33.17 3.40
C TYR A 435 -9.51 -33.99 2.25
N THR A 436 -9.49 -33.42 1.05
CA THR A 436 -9.74 -34.12 -0.20
C THR A 436 -8.45 -34.22 -0.99
N PHE A 437 -8.05 -35.47 -1.30
CA PHE A 437 -6.84 -35.79 -2.06
C PHE A 437 -7.21 -36.06 -3.51
N SER A 438 -6.41 -35.53 -4.42
CA SER A 438 -6.47 -35.80 -5.86
C SER A 438 -5.07 -35.77 -6.45
N ALA A 439 -4.91 -36.37 -7.62
CA ALA A 439 -3.67 -36.33 -8.37
C ALA A 439 -3.98 -36.25 -9.86
N TRP A 440 -3.03 -35.75 -10.64
CA TRP A 440 -3.09 -35.82 -12.09
C TRP A 440 -1.74 -36.11 -12.68
N GLU A 441 -1.77 -36.80 -13.82
CA GLU A 441 -0.61 -37.10 -14.64
C GLU A 441 -0.72 -36.36 -15.97
N ASP A 442 0.31 -35.60 -16.32
CA ASP A 442 0.43 -34.96 -17.61
C ASP A 442 1.08 -35.95 -18.58
N LEU A 443 0.35 -36.34 -19.63
CA LEU A 443 0.82 -37.29 -20.63
C LEU A 443 1.59 -36.54 -21.73
N ASP A 444 2.72 -37.12 -22.16
CA ASP A 444 3.43 -36.69 -23.35
C ASP A 444 2.48 -36.69 -24.56
N PRO A 445 2.35 -35.59 -25.32
CA PRO A 445 1.53 -35.53 -26.53
C PRO A 445 1.78 -36.66 -27.54
N GLN A 446 3.00 -37.24 -27.54
CA GLN A 446 3.35 -38.37 -28.42
C GLN A 446 2.70 -39.68 -27.93
N HIS A 447 2.29 -39.78 -26.68
CA HIS A 447 1.61 -40.95 -26.07
C HIS A 447 0.10 -40.72 -25.89
N ALA A 448 -0.42 -39.59 -26.35
CA ALA A 448 -1.84 -39.23 -26.23
C ALA A 448 -2.74 -39.98 -27.21
N THR A 449 -2.26 -41.04 -27.84
CA THR A 449 -3.08 -41.89 -28.74
C THR A 449 -3.04 -43.35 -28.30
N GLN A 450 -4.21 -43.93 -28.12
CA GLN A 450 -4.38 -45.34 -27.80
C GLN A 450 -5.08 -46.06 -28.96
N ARG A 451 -4.54 -47.21 -29.37
CA ARG A 451 -5.15 -48.03 -30.43
C ARG A 451 -6.01 -49.13 -29.84
N HIS A 452 -7.28 -49.15 -30.18
CA HIS A 452 -8.20 -50.17 -29.81
C HIS A 452 -8.74 -50.85 -31.06
N GLY A 453 -8.16 -52.03 -31.46
CA GLY A 453 -8.44 -52.64 -32.73
C GLY A 453 -8.00 -51.79 -33.91
N ASN A 454 -8.94 -51.45 -34.79
CA ASN A 454 -8.70 -50.56 -35.96
C ASN A 454 -8.93 -49.07 -35.69
N THR A 455 -9.36 -48.72 -34.47
CA THR A 455 -9.69 -47.33 -34.09
C THR A 455 -8.56 -46.73 -33.26
N THR A 456 -8.12 -45.52 -33.63
CA THR A 456 -7.15 -44.73 -32.86
C THR A 456 -7.93 -43.68 -32.07
N CYS A 457 -7.78 -43.65 -30.78
CA CYS A 457 -8.40 -42.69 -29.89
C CYS A 457 -7.38 -41.72 -29.38
N THR A 458 -7.76 -40.44 -29.27
CA THR A 458 -6.96 -39.43 -28.59
C THR A 458 -7.27 -39.54 -27.09
N ILE A 459 -6.24 -39.65 -26.25
CA ILE A 459 -6.38 -39.58 -24.80
C ILE A 459 -6.16 -38.13 -24.36
N PRO A 460 -6.87 -37.62 -23.36
CA PRO A 460 -6.61 -36.28 -22.82
C PRO A 460 -5.14 -36.12 -22.44
N ALA A 461 -4.55 -34.95 -22.71
CA ALA A 461 -3.17 -34.65 -22.32
C ALA A 461 -2.96 -34.68 -20.81
N ARG A 462 -4.03 -34.62 -20.03
CA ARG A 462 -4.04 -34.76 -18.58
C ARG A 462 -5.08 -35.78 -18.15
N ILE A 463 -4.70 -36.67 -17.27
CA ILE A 463 -5.60 -37.64 -16.64
C ILE A 463 -5.61 -37.42 -15.15
N ASP A 464 -6.79 -37.23 -14.59
CA ASP A 464 -7.01 -37.07 -13.16
C ASP A 464 -7.23 -38.46 -12.50
N SER A 465 -6.78 -38.62 -11.25
CA SER A 465 -7.09 -39.80 -10.42
C SER A 465 -8.53 -39.72 -9.88
N ASP A 466 -8.96 -40.78 -9.22
CA ASP A 466 -10.05 -40.70 -8.26
C ASP A 466 -9.73 -39.72 -7.15
N THR A 467 -10.76 -39.32 -6.39
CA THR A 467 -10.61 -38.45 -5.21
C THR A 467 -10.91 -39.26 -3.93
N VAL A 468 -10.11 -38.99 -2.88
CA VAL A 468 -10.31 -39.65 -1.57
C VAL A 468 -10.41 -38.54 -0.51
N THR A 469 -11.47 -38.60 0.29
CA THR A 469 -11.65 -37.71 1.45
C THR A 469 -11.15 -38.41 2.71
N VAL A 470 -10.40 -37.68 3.53
CA VAL A 470 -9.82 -38.18 4.78
C VAL A 470 -10.13 -37.19 5.90
N ASP A 471 -10.63 -37.70 7.02
CA ASP A 471 -10.72 -36.98 8.28
C ASP A 471 -9.33 -36.89 8.91
N GLY A 472 -8.88 -35.68 9.28
CA GLY A 472 -7.62 -35.47 9.97
C GLY A 472 -7.55 -36.19 11.31
N ALA A 473 -8.66 -36.39 12.00
CA ALA A 473 -8.73 -37.13 13.27
C ALA A 473 -8.67 -38.62 13.11
N ASP A 474 -8.86 -39.21 11.92
CA ASP A 474 -8.86 -40.63 11.70
C ASP A 474 -7.43 -41.21 11.79
N GLN A 475 -7.06 -41.69 12.98
CA GLN A 475 -5.74 -42.25 13.26
C GLN A 475 -5.52 -43.65 12.59
N ASP A 476 -6.58 -44.33 12.15
CA ASP A 476 -6.51 -45.62 11.48
C ASP A 476 -6.12 -45.47 10.01
N ALA A 477 -6.48 -44.39 9.37
CA ALA A 477 -6.11 -44.07 7.99
C ALA A 477 -4.65 -43.63 7.86
N LYS A 478 -3.69 -44.57 7.96
CA LYS A 478 -2.25 -44.32 7.82
C LYS A 478 -1.81 -44.10 6.38
N SER A 479 -2.55 -44.66 5.43
CA SER A 479 -2.26 -44.51 4.00
C SER A 479 -3.54 -44.58 3.18
N ILE A 480 -3.55 -43.86 2.04
CA ILE A 480 -4.57 -43.94 0.99
C ILE A 480 -3.90 -44.23 -0.34
N THR A 481 -4.70 -44.71 -1.30
CA THR A 481 -4.25 -44.92 -2.68
C THR A 481 -5.14 -44.16 -3.63
N LEU A 482 -4.54 -43.30 -4.47
CA LEU A 482 -5.22 -42.66 -5.58
C LEU A 482 -4.99 -43.48 -6.85
N THR A 483 -6.05 -43.73 -7.59
CA THR A 483 -6.02 -44.64 -8.74
C THR A 483 -6.34 -43.85 -10.02
N PHE A 484 -5.49 -43.97 -11.01
CA PHE A 484 -5.72 -43.47 -12.35
C PHE A 484 -6.43 -44.52 -13.19
N VAL A 485 -7.44 -44.08 -13.93
CA VAL A 485 -8.21 -44.94 -14.84
C VAL A 485 -8.10 -44.34 -16.23
N THR A 486 -7.74 -45.19 -17.21
CA THR A 486 -7.72 -44.76 -18.60
C THR A 486 -9.15 -44.43 -19.04
N PRO A 487 -9.42 -43.21 -19.54
CA PRO A 487 -10.74 -42.92 -20.06
C PRO A 487 -11.15 -43.91 -21.16
N PRO A 488 -12.44 -44.30 -21.25
CA PRO A 488 -12.91 -45.13 -22.35
C PRO A 488 -12.66 -44.44 -23.70
N CYS A 489 -12.26 -45.23 -24.68
CA CYS A 489 -12.05 -44.76 -26.04
C CYS A 489 -13.36 -44.32 -26.66
N ASP A 490 -13.57 -43.04 -26.88
CA ASP A 490 -14.70 -42.50 -27.63
C ASP A 490 -14.27 -42.36 -29.10
N PRO A 491 -14.82 -43.14 -30.02
CA PRO A 491 -14.47 -43.04 -31.44
C PRO A 491 -14.98 -41.80 -32.13
N ASN A 492 -15.71 -40.95 -31.41
CA ASN A 492 -16.35 -39.72 -31.94
C ASN A 492 -15.67 -38.41 -31.41
N GLN A 493 -14.59 -38.50 -30.62
CA GLN A 493 -13.81 -37.35 -30.15
C GLN A 493 -12.49 -37.20 -30.91
#